data_ccf1fdd1a1e7ae70622cc47032c1ca3e
#
_entry.id   ccf1fdd1a1e7ae70622cc47032c1ca3e
#
_cell.length_a   1.000
_cell.length_b   1.000
_cell.length_c   1.000
_cell.angle_alpha   90.00
_cell.angle_beta   90.00
_cell.angle_gamma   90.00
#
_symmetry.space_group_name_H-M   'P 1'
#
loop_
_entity.id
_entity.type
_entity.pdbx_description
1 polymer ?
#
loop_
_entity_poly.entity_id
_entity_poly.type
_entity_poly.pdbx_seq_one_letter_code
_entity_poly.pdbx_strand_id
1 'polypeptide(L)'
;IYKLQQKVIIYIFLTMSVRVDCLTLVVYYLQPHIRLAAPEKEDKLSLSKNRLNLLTENASSKVLLGITRGIEKESLRVTKAGRIAKTPHSKLLGAALTHPQITTDFSEALLEFITPPLTDTNEVLKILEDAHRFTYKNIHDEVLWTSSMPCQLSGESSIPVGVYGSSNIGEMKHTYRLGLGHRYGKLMQTIAGIHYNFSVPDDLMEMFRRNENSKLPFEVFKTENYFSLIRNFRRHYWLLLYLFGASPAICRSFAKNRDHRLIEFGEDEHSLHLPYATSLRMSDLGYQSKDQDDLMICYNSLSSYVKTLREVLVKPYPNYELIGLKDTLGKYKQLNLNVLQIENEFYSPIRPKRSTDAGETPLRALSKKGVEYIEVRCLDLNPFIPLGIDREQIDFMDVFLLTCLLSKSAPTDQEEHYRILNNQKIMVHQGRSPNLMLHDKYESRSFRNWGHSIFEKMYPVAALFDQQQQTNRYSEALKKLERRIDRPSLTPSAKVLQAMKQSQKSYFQVSMDHALKTREHILSKELSAESIKRYKRMATQSLKSQRA
;
A
#
# COMPACT_ATOMS: atom_id res chain seq x y z
N ILE A 1 44.85 -16.42 16.88
CA ILE A 1 43.65 -15.58 17.02
C ILE A 1 42.50 -16.42 17.62
N TYR A 2 42.24 -17.65 17.15
CA TYR A 2 41.18 -18.53 17.64
C TYR A 2 41.32 -18.98 19.11
N LYS A 3 42.54 -19.11 19.62
CA LYS A 3 42.84 -19.47 21.01
C LYS A 3 42.74 -18.31 22.00
N LEU A 4 42.74 -17.05 21.53
CA LEU A 4 42.57 -15.87 22.40
C LEU A 4 41.07 -15.57 22.67
N GLN A 5 40.16 -15.85 21.73
CA GLN A 5 38.73 -15.62 21.92
C GLN A 5 38.10 -16.56 22.97
N GLN A 6 38.57 -17.80 23.06
CA GLN A 6 38.07 -18.73 24.09
C GLN A 6 38.50 -18.35 25.52
N LYS A 7 39.67 -17.72 25.70
CA LYS A 7 40.12 -17.27 27.03
C LYS A 7 39.38 -16.03 27.54
N VAL A 8 38.90 -15.15 26.65
CA VAL A 8 38.15 -13.94 27.01
C VAL A 8 36.74 -14.30 27.47
N ILE A 9 36.10 -15.28 26.85
CA ILE A 9 34.75 -15.74 27.22
C ILE A 9 34.74 -16.38 28.61
N ILE A 10 35.77 -17.15 28.96
CA ILE A 10 35.90 -17.78 30.29
C ILE A 10 36.13 -16.73 31.40
N TYR A 11 36.82 -15.62 31.09
CA TYR A 11 37.11 -14.57 32.06
C TYR A 11 35.87 -13.69 32.41
N ILE A 12 34.98 -13.48 31.42
CA ILE A 12 33.75 -12.74 31.63
C ILE A 12 32.72 -13.54 32.48
N PHE A 13 32.70 -14.87 32.37
CA PHE A 13 31.83 -15.71 33.16
C PHE A 13 32.27 -15.90 34.62
N LEU A 14 33.57 -15.70 34.94
CA LEU A 14 34.10 -15.82 36.28
C LEU A 14 33.94 -14.55 37.14
N THR A 15 33.57 -13.43 36.54
CA THR A 15 33.34 -12.15 37.25
C THR A 15 31.88 -11.84 37.57
N MET A 16 30.93 -12.63 37.05
CA MET A 16 29.53 -12.53 37.42
C MET A 16 29.19 -13.72 38.36
N SER A 17 29.06 -13.48 39.66
CA SER A 17 28.80 -14.47 40.67
C SER A 17 27.39 -15.10 40.51
N VAL A 18 27.31 -16.17 39.76
CA VAL A 18 26.17 -17.09 39.77
C VAL A 18 26.74 -18.49 40.00
N ARG A 19 26.47 -19.07 41.17
CA ARG A 19 26.75 -20.47 41.46
C ARG A 19 25.86 -21.34 40.56
N VAL A 20 26.44 -22.00 39.57
CA VAL A 20 25.83 -23.09 38.82
C VAL A 20 26.45 -24.40 39.31
N ASP A 21 25.64 -25.33 39.79
CA ASP A 21 26.10 -26.63 40.31
C ASP A 21 26.85 -27.40 39.25
N CYS A 22 28.03 -27.94 39.62
CA CYS A 22 28.97 -28.70 38.78
C CYS A 22 28.36 -29.95 38.08
N LEU A 23 27.22 -30.44 38.56
CA LEU A 23 26.54 -31.62 37.98
C LEU A 23 25.81 -31.34 36.66
N THR A 24 25.39 -30.11 36.40
CA THR A 24 24.66 -29.75 35.18
C THR A 24 25.59 -29.57 33.98
N LEU A 25 26.87 -29.26 34.20
CA LEU A 25 27.86 -29.07 33.13
C LEU A 25 28.38 -30.38 32.56
N VAL A 26 28.40 -31.47 33.31
CA VAL A 26 28.92 -32.79 32.86
C VAL A 26 27.89 -33.49 31.95
N VAL A 27 26.60 -33.24 32.11
CA VAL A 27 25.56 -33.84 31.26
C VAL A 27 25.54 -33.27 29.86
N TYR A 28 25.99 -32.01 29.67
CA TYR A 28 26.00 -31.37 28.34
C TYR A 28 27.18 -31.81 27.44
N TYR A 29 28.21 -32.46 28.00
CA TYR A 29 29.42 -32.85 27.25
C TYR A 29 29.44 -34.31 26.80
N LEU A 30 28.46 -35.15 27.22
CA LEU A 30 28.43 -36.58 26.93
C LEU A 30 27.23 -37.05 26.10
N GLN A 31 26.45 -36.15 25.50
CA GLN A 31 25.47 -36.59 24.51
C GLN A 31 26.11 -36.76 23.14
N PRO A 32 26.04 -37.96 22.52
CA PRO A 32 26.44 -38.14 21.15
C PRO A 32 25.56 -37.27 20.24
N HIS A 33 26.20 -36.64 19.23
CA HIS A 33 25.56 -35.86 18.18
C HIS A 33 24.33 -36.59 17.60
N ILE A 34 23.16 -36.40 18.19
CA ILE A 34 21.90 -36.56 17.48
C ILE A 34 21.90 -35.43 16.46
N ARG A 35 22.22 -35.71 15.21
CA ARG A 35 21.82 -34.85 14.08
C ARG A 35 20.31 -34.79 14.12
N LEU A 36 19.78 -33.80 14.82
CA LEU A 36 18.43 -33.35 14.52
C LEU A 36 18.48 -32.99 13.03
N ALA A 37 17.72 -33.74 12.23
CA ALA A 37 17.49 -33.39 10.85
C ALA A 37 17.14 -31.89 10.84
N ALA A 38 17.91 -31.08 10.09
CA ALA A 38 17.60 -29.67 9.94
C ALA A 38 16.11 -29.63 9.54
N PRO A 39 15.28 -28.82 10.21
CA PRO A 39 13.89 -28.69 9.82
C PRO A 39 13.91 -28.37 8.33
N GLU A 40 13.15 -29.13 7.54
CA GLU A 40 12.97 -28.83 6.12
C GLU A 40 12.75 -27.32 6.01
N LYS A 41 13.56 -26.65 5.18
CA LYS A 41 13.43 -25.21 4.93
C LYS A 41 12.04 -24.97 4.34
N GLU A 42 11.04 -24.81 5.21
CA GLU A 42 9.70 -24.45 4.75
C GLU A 42 9.78 -23.06 4.15
N ASP A 43 9.72 -23.03 2.83
CA ASP A 43 9.60 -21.77 2.09
C ASP A 43 8.27 -21.12 2.51
N LYS A 44 8.34 -19.93 3.08
CA LYS A 44 7.20 -19.23 3.70
C LYS A 44 6.03 -18.95 2.75
N LEU A 45 6.24 -18.96 1.44
CA LEU A 45 5.18 -18.93 0.42
C LEU A 45 5.00 -20.34 -0.15
N SER A 46 4.62 -21.30 0.68
CA SER A 46 4.34 -22.67 0.24
C SER A 46 2.89 -22.81 -0.17
N LEU A 47 2.63 -22.96 -1.48
CA LEU A 47 1.29 -23.21 -1.99
C LEU A 47 0.70 -24.48 -1.36
N SER A 48 -0.55 -24.40 -0.93
CA SER A 48 -1.32 -25.57 -0.52
C SER A 48 -1.66 -26.42 -1.74
N LYS A 49 -1.01 -27.57 -1.87
CA LYS A 49 -1.29 -28.53 -2.96
C LYS A 49 -2.78 -28.90 -3.00
N ASN A 50 -3.40 -29.07 -1.83
CA ASN A 50 -4.81 -29.44 -1.74
C ASN A 50 -5.72 -28.35 -2.33
N ARG A 51 -5.49 -27.06 -2.00
CA ARG A 51 -6.28 -25.95 -2.56
C ARG A 51 -6.03 -25.77 -4.06
N LEU A 52 -4.77 -25.91 -4.50
CA LEU A 52 -4.43 -25.78 -5.92
C LEU A 52 -5.08 -26.90 -6.73
N ASN A 53 -4.98 -28.16 -6.28
CA ASN A 53 -5.62 -29.31 -6.92
C ASN A 53 -7.14 -29.15 -6.96
N LEU A 54 -7.75 -28.72 -5.86
CA LEU A 54 -9.19 -28.47 -5.78
C LEU A 54 -9.65 -27.47 -6.86
N LEU A 55 -8.91 -26.38 -7.06
CA LEU A 55 -9.22 -25.38 -8.09
C LEU A 55 -8.99 -25.92 -9.50
N THR A 56 -7.97 -26.76 -9.70
CA THR A 56 -7.68 -27.38 -10.99
C THR A 56 -8.76 -28.39 -11.38
N GLU A 57 -9.15 -29.26 -10.45
CA GLU A 57 -10.21 -30.27 -10.65
C GLU A 57 -11.59 -29.63 -10.87
N ASN A 58 -11.83 -28.48 -10.24
CA ASN A 58 -13.07 -27.70 -10.37
C ASN A 58 -12.94 -26.49 -11.31
N ALA A 59 -12.02 -26.50 -12.27
CA ALA A 59 -11.81 -25.37 -13.18
C ALA A 59 -13.07 -24.99 -13.99
N SER A 60 -13.94 -25.97 -14.27
CA SER A 60 -15.24 -25.76 -14.93
C SER A 60 -16.23 -24.93 -14.12
N SER A 61 -16.08 -24.84 -12.78
CA SER A 61 -16.92 -24.00 -11.93
C SER A 61 -16.73 -22.51 -12.18
N LYS A 62 -15.58 -22.12 -12.80
CA LYS A 62 -15.23 -20.72 -13.10
C LYS A 62 -15.29 -19.79 -11.88
N VAL A 63 -15.05 -20.33 -10.68
CA VAL A 63 -15.21 -19.62 -9.40
C VAL A 63 -14.31 -18.38 -9.32
N LEU A 64 -13.13 -18.37 -9.99
CA LEU A 64 -12.23 -17.21 -10.01
C LEU A 64 -12.79 -16.03 -10.81
N LEU A 65 -13.81 -16.23 -11.67
CA LEU A 65 -14.49 -15.13 -12.34
C LEU A 65 -15.26 -14.23 -11.38
N GLY A 66 -15.62 -14.75 -10.21
CA GLY A 66 -16.29 -13.99 -9.14
C GLY A 66 -15.36 -13.08 -8.33
N ILE A 67 -14.04 -13.11 -8.56
CA ILE A 67 -13.11 -12.20 -7.91
C ILE A 67 -13.45 -10.77 -8.30
N THR A 68 -13.63 -9.88 -7.31
CA THR A 68 -13.90 -8.46 -7.53
C THR A 68 -12.71 -7.62 -7.14
N ARG A 69 -12.53 -6.52 -7.87
CA ARG A 69 -11.50 -5.51 -7.60
C ARG A 69 -12.06 -4.10 -7.76
N GLY A 70 -11.58 -3.20 -6.91
CA GLY A 70 -11.85 -1.78 -6.99
C GLY A 70 -10.55 -0.99 -6.89
N ILE A 71 -10.51 0.18 -7.50
CA ILE A 71 -9.36 1.08 -7.48
C ILE A 71 -9.77 2.40 -6.83
N GLU A 72 -8.94 2.87 -5.88
CA GLU A 72 -8.95 4.23 -5.39
C GLU A 72 -7.65 4.88 -5.85
N LYS A 73 -7.74 5.91 -6.69
CA LYS A 73 -6.57 6.59 -7.24
C LYS A 73 -6.56 8.04 -6.82
N GLU A 74 -5.50 8.42 -6.14
CA GLU A 74 -5.24 9.81 -5.78
C GLU A 74 -4.55 10.56 -6.93
N SER A 75 -4.86 11.86 -7.09
CA SER A 75 -4.17 12.74 -8.04
C SER A 75 -4.22 14.18 -7.57
N LEU A 76 -3.05 14.80 -7.44
CA LEU A 76 -2.95 16.19 -7.02
C LEU A 76 -3.32 17.11 -8.19
N ARG A 77 -4.25 18.05 -7.99
CA ARG A 77 -4.54 19.11 -8.95
C ARG A 77 -3.42 20.17 -8.90
N VAL A 78 -2.88 20.49 -10.05
CA VAL A 78 -1.84 21.50 -10.21
C VAL A 78 -2.22 22.48 -11.31
N THR A 79 -1.70 23.70 -11.22
CA THR A 79 -1.79 24.69 -12.32
C THR A 79 -0.89 24.23 -13.50
N LYS A 80 -1.06 24.84 -14.67
CA LYS A 80 -0.15 24.63 -15.82
C LYS A 80 1.32 24.99 -15.49
N ALA A 81 1.56 25.82 -14.50
CA ALA A 81 2.91 26.14 -13.98
C ALA A 81 3.38 25.10 -12.93
N GLY A 82 2.65 24.01 -12.70
CA GLY A 82 3.00 22.92 -11.79
C GLY A 82 2.91 23.25 -10.30
N ARG A 83 2.29 24.37 -9.92
CA ARG A 83 2.03 24.69 -8.52
C ARG A 83 0.73 24.01 -8.07
N ILE A 84 0.67 23.62 -6.79
CA ILE A 84 -0.55 23.07 -6.22
C ILE A 84 -1.74 24.01 -6.46
N ALA A 85 -2.87 23.45 -6.90
CA ALA A 85 -4.10 24.20 -7.12
C ALA A 85 -4.66 24.74 -5.80
N LYS A 86 -5.15 25.97 -5.81
CA LYS A 86 -5.80 26.61 -4.65
C LYS A 86 -7.31 26.80 -4.84
N THR A 87 -7.81 26.42 -6.01
CA THR A 87 -9.24 26.45 -6.30
C THR A 87 -9.99 25.46 -5.43
N PRO A 88 -11.19 25.77 -4.95
CA PRO A 88 -11.99 24.81 -4.21
C PRO A 88 -12.40 23.62 -5.10
N HIS A 89 -12.84 22.54 -4.48
CA HIS A 89 -13.44 21.42 -5.19
C HIS A 89 -14.61 21.88 -6.05
N SER A 90 -14.56 21.60 -7.36
CA SER A 90 -15.56 22.07 -8.30
C SER A 90 -16.96 21.50 -7.99
N LYS A 91 -17.95 22.36 -7.84
CA LYS A 91 -19.35 21.94 -7.66
C LYS A 91 -19.87 21.12 -8.86
N LEU A 92 -19.26 21.26 -10.03
CA LEU A 92 -19.60 20.46 -11.21
C LEU A 92 -19.16 18.99 -11.07
N LEU A 93 -18.20 18.73 -10.18
CA LEU A 93 -17.80 17.37 -9.78
C LEU A 93 -18.67 16.81 -8.66
N GLY A 94 -19.56 17.62 -8.06
CA GLY A 94 -20.38 17.23 -6.93
C GLY A 94 -19.78 17.59 -5.58
N ALA A 95 -20.25 16.93 -4.51
CA ALA A 95 -19.77 17.14 -3.16
C ALA A 95 -18.73 16.08 -2.77
N ALA A 96 -17.54 16.50 -2.40
CA ALA A 96 -16.46 15.60 -2.00
C ALA A 96 -16.82 14.67 -0.82
N LEU A 97 -17.77 15.08 0.06
CA LEU A 97 -18.21 14.25 1.18
C LEU A 97 -19.01 13.02 0.75
N THR A 98 -19.88 13.16 -0.24
CA THR A 98 -20.94 12.20 -0.56
C THR A 98 -20.93 11.69 -2.00
N HIS A 99 -20.01 12.17 -2.85
CA HIS A 99 -19.88 11.66 -4.21
C HIS A 99 -19.26 10.25 -4.20
N PRO A 100 -19.89 9.25 -4.85
CA PRO A 100 -19.44 7.86 -4.74
C PRO A 100 -18.13 7.54 -5.48
N GLN A 101 -17.70 8.38 -6.42
CA GLN A 101 -16.57 8.09 -7.30
C GLN A 101 -15.52 9.21 -7.40
N ILE A 102 -15.83 10.44 -6.97
CA ILE A 102 -14.90 11.58 -7.04
C ILE A 102 -14.97 12.32 -5.71
N THR A 103 -13.93 12.19 -4.91
CA THR A 103 -13.79 12.82 -3.60
C THR A 103 -12.44 13.54 -3.48
N THR A 104 -12.10 14.00 -2.29
CA THR A 104 -10.77 14.48 -1.93
C THR A 104 -10.21 13.65 -0.79
N ASP A 105 -8.90 13.39 -0.81
CA ASP A 105 -8.23 12.81 0.34
C ASP A 105 -7.89 13.90 1.38
N PHE A 106 -6.62 14.22 1.63
CA PHE A 106 -6.23 15.22 2.63
C PHE A 106 -6.47 16.65 2.15
N SER A 107 -5.95 16.97 0.97
CA SER A 107 -6.01 18.33 0.43
C SER A 107 -7.22 18.52 -0.47
N GLU A 108 -7.78 19.72 -0.43
CA GLU A 108 -8.77 20.16 -1.42
C GLU A 108 -8.28 19.99 -2.86
N ALA A 109 -6.97 20.04 -3.06
CA ALA A 109 -6.32 19.81 -4.34
C ALA A 109 -6.06 18.32 -4.64
N LEU A 110 -6.10 17.43 -3.66
CA LEU A 110 -5.82 16.01 -3.83
C LEU A 110 -7.12 15.25 -4.10
N LEU A 111 -7.47 15.09 -5.38
CA LEU A 111 -8.63 14.31 -5.79
C LEU A 111 -8.38 12.82 -5.59
N GLU A 112 -9.41 12.10 -5.23
CA GLU A 112 -9.45 10.66 -5.11
C GLU A 112 -10.57 10.09 -5.99
N PHE A 113 -10.20 9.21 -6.92
CA PHE A 113 -11.09 8.55 -7.86
C PHE A 113 -11.36 7.13 -7.40
N ILE A 114 -12.62 6.79 -7.17
CA ILE A 114 -13.06 5.51 -6.62
C ILE A 114 -13.88 4.76 -7.67
N THR A 115 -13.49 3.53 -8.00
CA THR A 115 -14.33 2.64 -8.81
C THR A 115 -15.16 1.74 -7.89
N PRO A 116 -16.37 1.31 -8.32
CA PRO A 116 -17.05 0.23 -7.64
C PRO A 116 -16.25 -1.08 -7.75
N PRO A 117 -16.47 -2.06 -6.84
CA PRO A 117 -15.90 -3.38 -6.97
C PRO A 117 -16.55 -4.13 -8.14
N LEU A 118 -15.75 -4.57 -9.11
CA LEU A 118 -16.21 -5.24 -10.34
C LEU A 118 -15.37 -6.47 -10.65
N THR A 119 -15.96 -7.39 -11.37
CA THR A 119 -15.28 -8.60 -11.85
C THR A 119 -14.53 -8.38 -13.16
N ASP A 120 -15.00 -7.46 -14.01
CA ASP A 120 -14.34 -7.11 -15.28
C ASP A 120 -13.32 -5.98 -15.11
N THR A 121 -12.04 -6.32 -15.30
CA THR A 121 -10.92 -5.37 -15.25
C THR A 121 -11.04 -4.24 -16.28
N ASN A 122 -11.60 -4.50 -17.47
CA ASN A 122 -11.79 -3.45 -18.47
C ASN A 122 -12.81 -2.42 -18.01
N GLU A 123 -13.88 -2.88 -17.37
CA GLU A 123 -14.91 -1.99 -16.86
C GLU A 123 -14.36 -1.13 -15.72
N VAL A 124 -13.55 -1.70 -14.81
CA VAL A 124 -12.84 -0.94 -13.77
C VAL A 124 -12.00 0.18 -14.38
N LEU A 125 -11.15 -0.14 -15.36
CA LEU A 125 -10.28 0.83 -16.02
C LEU A 125 -11.08 1.87 -16.80
N LYS A 126 -12.17 1.45 -17.48
CA LYS A 126 -13.06 2.36 -18.21
C LYS A 126 -13.73 3.36 -17.28
N ILE A 127 -14.25 2.91 -16.13
CA ILE A 127 -14.87 3.81 -15.13
C ILE A 127 -13.84 4.80 -14.59
N LEU A 128 -12.62 4.34 -14.29
CA LEU A 128 -11.54 5.21 -13.84
C LEU A 128 -11.18 6.25 -14.92
N GLU A 129 -11.07 5.85 -16.18
CA GLU A 129 -10.81 6.75 -17.31
C GLU A 129 -11.94 7.77 -17.51
N ASP A 130 -13.20 7.32 -17.45
CA ASP A 130 -14.38 8.18 -17.56
C ASP A 130 -14.42 9.24 -16.44
N ALA A 131 -14.08 8.84 -15.21
CA ALA A 131 -13.99 9.76 -14.06
C ALA A 131 -12.92 10.85 -14.29
N HIS A 132 -11.73 10.46 -14.80
CA HIS A 132 -10.67 11.42 -15.16
C HIS A 132 -11.11 12.37 -16.26
N ARG A 133 -11.76 11.84 -17.30
CA ARG A 133 -12.24 12.62 -18.44
C ARG A 133 -13.34 13.61 -18.04
N PHE A 134 -14.27 13.15 -17.19
CA PHE A 134 -15.29 14.03 -16.61
C PHE A 134 -14.67 15.13 -15.75
N THR A 135 -13.68 14.78 -14.96
CA THR A 135 -12.93 15.72 -14.11
C THR A 135 -12.24 16.79 -14.92
N TYR A 136 -11.45 16.42 -15.94
CA TYR A 136 -10.76 17.39 -16.78
C TYR A 136 -11.70 18.38 -17.50
N LYS A 137 -12.92 17.97 -17.81
CA LYS A 137 -13.95 18.88 -18.38
C LYS A 137 -14.50 19.89 -17.36
N ASN A 138 -14.22 19.69 -16.05
CA ASN A 138 -14.83 20.45 -14.96
C ASN A 138 -13.83 21.09 -13.98
N ILE A 139 -12.51 21.02 -14.26
CA ILE A 139 -11.45 21.65 -13.43
C ILE A 139 -10.69 22.76 -14.18
N HIS A 140 -11.34 23.35 -15.22
CA HIS A 140 -10.73 24.41 -16.02
C HIS A 140 -9.36 24.03 -16.59
N ASP A 141 -8.35 24.90 -16.40
CA ASP A 141 -6.99 24.73 -16.93
C ASP A 141 -6.05 23.95 -16.04
N GLU A 142 -6.54 23.35 -14.96
CA GLU A 142 -5.72 22.55 -14.06
C GLU A 142 -5.33 21.20 -14.69
N VAL A 143 -4.29 20.61 -14.13
CA VAL A 143 -3.71 19.34 -14.56
C VAL A 143 -3.71 18.38 -13.38
N LEU A 144 -4.04 17.12 -13.59
CA LEU A 144 -3.87 16.06 -12.61
C LEU A 144 -2.41 15.58 -12.66
N TRP A 145 -1.73 15.71 -11.53
CA TRP A 145 -0.35 15.26 -11.38
C TRP A 145 -0.26 13.74 -11.45
N THR A 146 0.66 13.21 -12.23
CA THR A 146 0.75 11.79 -12.56
C THR A 146 1.78 11.01 -11.75
N SER A 147 2.56 11.68 -10.93
CA SER A 147 3.59 11.07 -10.07
C SER A 147 3.11 11.00 -8.62
N SER A 148 3.56 9.97 -7.89
CA SER A 148 3.21 9.82 -6.47
C SER A 148 3.81 10.91 -5.59
N MET A 149 5.06 11.29 -5.83
CA MET A 149 5.66 12.41 -5.11
C MET A 149 5.15 13.72 -5.68
N PRO A 150 4.84 14.70 -4.81
CA PRO A 150 4.08 15.88 -5.22
C PRO A 150 4.88 16.83 -6.13
N CYS A 151 4.15 17.78 -6.70
CA CYS A 151 4.68 18.89 -7.47
C CYS A 151 5.53 19.84 -6.61
N GLN A 152 5.99 20.93 -7.21
CA GLN A 152 6.69 22.00 -6.52
C GLN A 152 5.78 22.68 -5.47
N LEU A 153 6.15 22.57 -4.20
CA LEU A 153 5.41 23.10 -3.05
C LEU A 153 6.08 24.34 -2.49
N SER A 154 5.28 25.34 -2.14
CA SER A 154 5.75 26.60 -1.53
C SER A 154 5.63 26.61 0.00
N GLY A 155 5.69 25.43 0.62
CA GLY A 155 5.59 25.23 2.07
C GLY A 155 4.18 24.81 2.53
N GLU A 156 4.05 24.51 3.80
CA GLU A 156 2.85 23.99 4.47
C GLU A 156 1.60 24.85 4.27
N SER A 157 1.76 26.19 4.30
CA SER A 157 0.67 27.16 4.14
C SER A 157 0.07 27.20 2.72
N SER A 158 0.80 26.66 1.74
CA SER A 158 0.32 26.60 0.36
C SER A 158 -0.67 25.46 0.09
N ILE A 159 -0.83 24.54 1.05
CA ILE A 159 -1.62 23.30 0.90
C ILE A 159 -3.00 23.51 1.52
N PRO A 160 -4.06 23.64 0.71
CA PRO A 160 -5.43 23.76 1.22
C PRO A 160 -5.90 22.42 1.79
N VAL A 161 -6.45 22.44 3.01
CA VAL A 161 -7.04 21.26 3.64
C VAL A 161 -8.44 21.01 3.08
N GLY A 162 -8.82 19.77 2.84
CA GLY A 162 -10.11 19.38 2.29
C GLY A 162 -11.31 19.90 3.10
N VAL A 163 -12.34 20.38 2.43
CA VAL A 163 -13.56 20.95 3.01
C VAL A 163 -14.77 20.09 2.63
N TYR A 164 -15.62 19.76 3.62
CA TYR A 164 -16.71 18.77 3.45
C TYR A 164 -18.08 19.30 3.84
N GLY A 165 -18.25 20.63 3.88
CA GLY A 165 -19.50 21.26 4.33
C GLY A 165 -19.62 21.36 5.85
N SER A 166 -20.79 21.80 6.34
CA SER A 166 -21.05 22.14 7.75
C SER A 166 -21.79 21.06 8.54
N SER A 167 -22.00 19.88 7.98
CA SER A 167 -22.55 18.75 8.73
C SER A 167 -21.54 18.22 9.75
N ASN A 168 -22.02 17.58 10.83
CA ASN A 168 -21.13 16.98 11.85
C ASN A 168 -20.08 16.03 11.25
N ILE A 169 -20.46 15.25 10.22
CA ILE A 169 -19.54 14.35 9.53
C ILE A 169 -18.52 15.16 8.70
N GLY A 170 -18.96 16.22 8.05
CA GLY A 170 -18.08 17.11 7.28
C GLY A 170 -17.05 17.81 8.19
N GLU A 171 -17.50 18.39 9.30
CA GLU A 171 -16.64 19.02 10.31
C GLU A 171 -15.66 18.02 10.94
N MET A 172 -16.13 16.82 11.26
CA MET A 172 -15.26 15.75 11.77
C MET A 172 -14.19 15.38 10.75
N LYS A 173 -14.54 15.20 9.47
CA LYS A 173 -13.57 14.90 8.41
C LYS A 173 -12.56 16.02 8.19
N HIS A 174 -13.01 17.28 8.27
CA HIS A 174 -12.13 18.44 8.18
C HIS A 174 -11.17 18.52 9.37
N THR A 175 -11.69 18.39 10.60
CA THR A 175 -10.90 18.39 11.85
C THR A 175 -9.89 17.26 11.87
N TYR A 176 -10.26 16.06 11.42
CA TYR A 176 -9.34 14.94 11.28
C TYR A 176 -8.13 15.30 10.40
N ARG A 177 -8.37 15.96 9.25
CA ARG A 177 -7.30 16.38 8.34
C ARG A 177 -6.45 17.51 8.90
N LEU A 178 -7.05 18.45 9.63
CA LEU A 178 -6.28 19.45 10.38
C LEU A 178 -5.31 18.75 11.34
N GLY A 179 -5.82 17.73 12.08
CA GLY A 179 -5.00 16.92 12.96
C GLY A 179 -3.84 16.21 12.24
N LEU A 180 -4.08 15.60 11.08
CA LEU A 180 -3.01 15.01 10.26
C LEU A 180 -1.94 16.05 9.88
N GLY A 181 -2.38 17.25 9.47
CA GLY A 181 -1.47 18.34 9.13
C GLY A 181 -0.63 18.83 10.31
N HIS A 182 -1.19 18.85 11.54
CA HIS A 182 -0.47 19.22 12.75
C HIS A 182 0.50 18.15 13.25
N ARG A 183 0.13 16.87 13.08
CA ARG A 183 0.89 15.70 13.56
C ARG A 183 2.05 15.33 12.64
N TYR A 184 1.79 15.29 11.35
CA TYR A 184 2.71 14.72 10.35
C TYR A 184 3.20 15.74 9.31
N GLY A 185 2.66 16.97 9.36
CA GLY A 185 2.89 17.99 8.35
C GLY A 185 2.04 17.82 7.10
N LYS A 186 1.64 18.95 6.49
CA LYS A 186 0.78 18.95 5.29
C LYS A 186 1.53 18.53 4.03
N LEU A 187 2.87 18.70 4.00
CA LEU A 187 3.70 18.29 2.86
C LEU A 187 3.55 16.77 2.61
N MET A 188 3.67 15.95 3.65
CA MET A 188 3.53 14.50 3.55
C MET A 188 2.15 14.09 3.01
N GLN A 189 1.11 14.84 3.38
CA GLN A 189 -0.27 14.57 2.99
C GLN A 189 -0.60 14.93 1.52
N THR A 190 0.37 15.45 0.75
CA THR A 190 0.21 15.70 -0.70
C THR A 190 0.73 14.57 -1.58
N ILE A 191 1.26 13.52 -0.96
CA ILE A 191 1.69 12.31 -1.66
C ILE A 191 0.45 11.57 -2.15
N ALA A 192 0.49 11.10 -3.40
CA ALA A 192 -0.58 10.36 -4.04
C ALA A 192 -0.21 8.88 -4.25
N GLY A 193 -1.18 8.00 -4.20
CA GLY A 193 -1.02 6.57 -4.43
C GLY A 193 -2.21 5.92 -5.10
N ILE A 194 -2.12 4.61 -5.24
CA ILE A 194 -3.23 3.76 -5.67
C ILE A 194 -3.52 2.77 -4.56
N HIS A 195 -4.79 2.70 -4.16
CA HIS A 195 -5.31 1.62 -3.35
C HIS A 195 -5.97 0.58 -4.26
N TYR A 196 -5.66 -0.68 -4.00
CA TYR A 196 -6.20 -1.81 -4.73
C TYR A 196 -7.06 -2.65 -3.78
N ASN A 197 -8.37 -2.56 -3.95
CA ASN A 197 -9.34 -3.34 -3.21
C ASN A 197 -9.55 -4.70 -3.89
N PHE A 198 -9.52 -5.78 -3.12
CA PHE A 198 -9.62 -7.13 -3.63
C PHE A 198 -10.48 -8.01 -2.74
N SER A 199 -11.44 -8.71 -3.34
CA SER A 199 -12.18 -9.75 -2.65
C SER A 199 -12.38 -10.99 -3.51
N VAL A 200 -12.42 -12.14 -2.86
CA VAL A 200 -12.76 -13.42 -3.48
C VAL A 200 -14.22 -13.74 -3.22
N PRO A 201 -14.90 -14.48 -4.13
CA PRO A 201 -16.28 -14.85 -3.96
C PRO A 201 -16.46 -15.80 -2.76
N ASP A 202 -17.61 -15.72 -2.12
CA ASP A 202 -17.95 -16.57 -0.98
C ASP A 202 -17.96 -18.05 -1.35
N ASP A 203 -18.34 -18.39 -2.58
CA ASP A 203 -18.30 -19.76 -3.11
C ASP A 203 -16.89 -20.36 -3.08
N LEU A 204 -15.85 -19.56 -3.34
CA LEU A 204 -14.45 -20.02 -3.24
C LEU A 204 -14.09 -20.35 -1.79
N MET A 205 -14.48 -19.48 -0.85
CA MET A 205 -14.20 -19.70 0.57
C MET A 205 -14.97 -20.90 1.13
N GLU A 206 -16.22 -21.08 0.70
CA GLU A 206 -17.04 -22.23 1.10
C GLU A 206 -16.50 -23.53 0.48
N MET A 207 -15.99 -23.50 -0.76
CA MET A 207 -15.30 -24.63 -1.38
C MET A 207 -14.09 -25.07 -0.55
N PHE A 208 -13.26 -24.12 -0.09
CA PHE A 208 -12.12 -24.42 0.79
C PHE A 208 -12.58 -24.97 2.14
N ARG A 209 -13.58 -24.33 2.76
CA ARG A 209 -14.11 -24.74 4.07
C ARG A 209 -14.60 -26.19 4.05
N ARG A 210 -15.33 -26.60 3.00
CA ARG A 210 -15.82 -27.97 2.82
C ARG A 210 -14.69 -28.96 2.56
N ASN A 211 -13.75 -28.61 1.68
CA ASN A 211 -12.61 -29.49 1.35
C ASN A 211 -11.71 -29.75 2.57
N GLU A 212 -11.54 -28.75 3.42
CA GLU A 212 -10.75 -28.85 4.65
C GLU A 212 -11.54 -29.45 5.84
N ASN A 213 -12.81 -29.82 5.64
CA ASN A 213 -13.72 -30.29 6.69
C ASN A 213 -13.77 -29.36 7.91
N SER A 214 -13.62 -28.06 7.69
CA SER A 214 -13.58 -27.07 8.77
C SER A 214 -14.95 -26.95 9.45
N LYS A 215 -14.95 -26.97 10.80
CA LYS A 215 -16.15 -26.80 11.63
C LYS A 215 -16.40 -25.34 12.01
N LEU A 216 -15.51 -24.41 11.60
CA LEU A 216 -15.68 -23.01 11.87
C LEU A 216 -16.92 -22.45 11.16
N PRO A 217 -17.65 -21.50 11.78
CA PRO A 217 -18.65 -20.71 11.07
C PRO A 217 -18.02 -20.05 9.83
N PHE A 218 -18.81 -19.88 8.76
CA PHE A 218 -18.31 -19.40 7.47
C PHE A 218 -17.56 -18.06 7.59
N GLU A 219 -18.13 -17.07 8.26
CA GLU A 219 -17.51 -15.73 8.42
C GLU A 219 -16.20 -15.78 9.21
N VAL A 220 -16.08 -16.69 10.18
CA VAL A 220 -14.83 -16.91 10.92
C VAL A 220 -13.77 -17.53 10.01
N PHE A 221 -14.12 -18.59 9.28
CA PHE A 221 -13.24 -19.24 8.32
C PHE A 221 -12.75 -18.26 7.25
N LYS A 222 -13.65 -17.49 6.64
CA LYS A 222 -13.34 -16.45 5.65
C LYS A 222 -12.38 -15.41 6.22
N THR A 223 -12.66 -14.92 7.42
CA THR A 223 -11.83 -13.93 8.11
C THR A 223 -10.42 -14.46 8.39
N GLU A 224 -10.26 -15.68 8.90
CA GLU A 224 -8.95 -16.29 9.15
C GLU A 224 -8.15 -16.45 7.86
N ASN A 225 -8.80 -16.79 6.75
CA ASN A 225 -8.17 -16.88 5.44
C ASN A 225 -7.69 -15.52 4.92
N TYR A 226 -8.46 -14.45 5.12
CA TYR A 226 -7.99 -13.10 4.78
C TYR A 226 -6.81 -12.68 5.66
N PHE A 227 -6.80 -13.00 6.96
CA PHE A 227 -5.62 -12.73 7.80
C PHE A 227 -4.41 -13.56 7.38
N SER A 228 -4.61 -14.78 6.91
CA SER A 228 -3.57 -15.62 6.30
C SER A 228 -2.98 -14.95 5.06
N LEU A 229 -3.83 -14.48 4.14
CA LEU A 229 -3.44 -13.71 2.96
C LEU A 229 -2.65 -12.46 3.36
N ILE A 230 -3.14 -11.67 4.33
CA ILE A 230 -2.48 -10.44 4.80
C ILE A 230 -1.08 -10.71 5.33
N ARG A 231 -0.89 -11.77 6.14
CA ARG A 231 0.45 -12.15 6.63
C ARG A 231 1.40 -12.51 5.49
N ASN A 232 0.93 -13.31 4.53
CA ASN A 232 1.74 -13.67 3.36
C ASN A 232 2.04 -12.46 2.47
N PHE A 233 1.06 -11.57 2.26
CA PHE A 233 1.27 -10.31 1.59
C PHE A 233 2.37 -9.49 2.28
N ARG A 234 2.30 -9.30 3.59
CA ARG A 234 3.30 -8.52 4.36
C ARG A 234 4.71 -9.08 4.27
N ARG A 235 4.86 -10.41 4.16
CA ARG A 235 6.15 -11.07 3.94
C ARG A 235 6.78 -10.77 2.59
N HIS A 236 5.95 -10.50 1.57
CA HIS A 236 6.40 -10.50 0.17
C HIS A 236 6.09 -9.20 -0.59
N TYR A 237 5.43 -8.20 0.01
CA TYR A 237 5.06 -6.95 -0.69
C TYR A 237 6.27 -6.10 -1.11
N TRP A 238 7.47 -6.38 -0.61
CA TRP A 238 8.70 -5.80 -1.11
C TRP A 238 8.85 -6.04 -2.63
N LEU A 239 8.31 -7.14 -3.16
CA LEU A 239 8.27 -7.42 -4.59
C LEU A 239 7.42 -6.40 -5.35
N LEU A 240 6.28 -5.96 -4.78
CA LEU A 240 5.43 -4.91 -5.37
C LEU A 240 6.16 -3.56 -5.40
N LEU A 241 6.89 -3.22 -4.32
CA LEU A 241 7.68 -2.00 -4.26
C LEU A 241 8.79 -1.98 -5.32
N TYR A 242 9.35 -3.15 -5.64
CA TYR A 242 10.32 -3.28 -6.72
C TYR A 242 9.69 -3.16 -8.10
N LEU A 243 8.64 -3.94 -8.34
CA LEU A 243 8.02 -4.05 -9.67
C LEU A 243 7.28 -2.78 -10.08
N PHE A 244 6.62 -2.10 -9.14
CA PHE A 244 5.68 -1.00 -9.42
C PHE A 244 6.09 0.32 -8.76
N GLY A 245 7.14 0.36 -7.95
CA GLY A 245 7.68 1.61 -7.42
C GLY A 245 8.09 2.55 -8.56
N ALA A 246 7.63 3.80 -8.52
CA ALA A 246 7.81 4.80 -9.56
C ALA A 246 8.22 6.17 -9.02
N SER A 247 8.68 6.24 -7.78
CA SER A 247 9.07 7.48 -7.12
C SER A 247 10.50 7.43 -6.56
N PRO A 248 11.54 7.32 -7.44
CA PRO A 248 12.94 7.28 -7.03
C PRO A 248 13.54 8.66 -6.77
N ALA A 249 12.81 9.73 -7.11
CA ALA A 249 13.21 11.13 -7.02
C ALA A 249 12.07 11.99 -6.50
N ILE A 250 12.42 13.17 -5.98
CA ILE A 250 11.48 14.18 -5.45
C ILE A 250 11.96 15.59 -5.81
N CYS A 251 11.06 16.57 -5.77
CA CYS A 251 11.46 17.97 -5.76
C CYS A 251 12.10 18.33 -4.41
N ARG A 252 13.20 19.09 -4.43
CA ARG A 252 13.88 19.57 -3.20
C ARG A 252 12.92 20.31 -2.25
N SER A 253 11.92 21.02 -2.80
CA SER A 253 10.90 21.71 -2.01
C SER A 253 10.12 20.79 -1.05
N PHE A 254 9.97 19.51 -1.39
CA PHE A 254 9.31 18.51 -0.54
C PHE A 254 10.19 18.08 0.65
N ALA A 255 11.50 18.00 0.46
CA ALA A 255 12.45 17.60 1.51
C ALA A 255 12.96 18.75 2.37
N LYS A 256 12.55 20.00 2.08
CA LYS A 256 13.01 21.19 2.80
C LYS A 256 12.73 21.04 4.30
N ASN A 257 13.77 21.26 5.13
CA ASN A 257 13.74 21.15 6.59
C ASN A 257 13.43 19.73 7.12
N ARG A 258 13.76 18.70 6.35
CA ARG A 258 13.68 17.29 6.77
C ARG A 258 15.05 16.64 6.70
N ASP A 259 15.36 15.78 7.64
CA ASP A 259 16.54 14.93 7.57
C ASP A 259 16.38 13.91 6.44
N HIS A 260 17.36 13.82 5.55
CA HIS A 260 17.33 12.87 4.45
C HIS A 260 18.72 12.47 3.97
N ARG A 261 18.80 11.31 3.30
CA ARG A 261 20.02 10.77 2.66
C ARG A 261 20.00 10.92 1.14
N LEU A 262 19.07 11.71 0.61
CA LEU A 262 18.95 11.93 -0.83
C LEU A 262 20.11 12.79 -1.32
N ILE A 263 20.52 12.54 -2.56
CA ILE A 263 21.58 13.30 -3.25
C ILE A 263 20.97 14.09 -4.41
N GLU A 264 21.66 15.12 -4.85
CA GLU A 264 21.28 15.95 -6.00
C GLU A 264 21.36 15.14 -7.29
N PHE A 265 20.48 15.43 -8.24
CA PHE A 265 20.44 14.73 -9.51
C PHE A 265 21.30 15.46 -10.56
N GLY A 266 22.55 15.03 -10.69
CA GLY A 266 23.51 15.69 -11.58
C GLY A 266 23.74 17.16 -11.18
N GLU A 267 23.63 18.08 -12.15
CA GLU A 267 23.74 19.52 -11.95
C GLU A 267 22.39 20.19 -11.60
N ASP A 268 21.30 19.39 -11.48
CA ASP A 268 19.97 19.90 -11.14
C ASP A 268 19.82 20.05 -9.62
N GLU A 269 19.97 21.27 -9.12
CA GLU A 269 19.79 21.60 -7.70
C GLU A 269 18.34 21.48 -7.20
N HIS A 270 17.37 21.29 -8.09
CA HIS A 270 15.94 21.24 -7.74
C HIS A 270 15.41 19.83 -7.50
N SER A 271 16.16 18.80 -7.90
CA SER A 271 15.78 17.40 -7.75
C SER A 271 16.71 16.65 -6.81
N LEU A 272 16.10 15.87 -5.92
CA LEU A 272 16.79 14.95 -5.02
C LEU A 272 16.37 13.52 -5.36
N HIS A 273 17.32 12.57 -5.29
CA HIS A 273 17.07 11.18 -5.64
C HIS A 273 17.95 10.22 -4.87
N LEU A 274 17.65 8.92 -5.02
CA LEU A 274 18.61 7.84 -4.74
C LEU A 274 18.77 6.99 -6.01
N PRO A 275 20.00 6.64 -6.40
CA PRO A 275 20.27 5.95 -7.67
C PRO A 275 19.53 4.61 -7.82
N TYR A 276 19.31 3.93 -6.71
CA TYR A 276 18.72 2.60 -6.67
C TYR A 276 17.33 2.56 -6.00
N ALA A 277 16.76 3.70 -5.60
CA ALA A 277 15.44 3.74 -4.96
C ALA A 277 14.33 3.26 -5.89
N THR A 278 13.33 2.62 -5.30
CA THR A 278 12.12 2.20 -6.01
C THR A 278 10.93 3.11 -5.74
N SER A 279 10.63 3.39 -4.44
CA SER A 279 9.47 4.17 -4.04
C SER A 279 9.77 5.03 -2.80
N LEU A 280 10.25 6.26 -2.99
CA LEU A 280 10.42 7.22 -1.89
C LEU A 280 9.07 7.61 -1.25
N ARG A 281 7.95 7.37 -1.93
CA ARG A 281 6.61 7.46 -1.33
C ARG A 281 6.48 6.55 -0.12
N MET A 282 7.05 5.35 -0.18
CA MET A 282 6.97 4.34 0.89
C MET A 282 8.16 4.41 1.86
N SER A 283 8.94 5.51 1.85
CA SER A 283 10.04 5.78 2.77
C SER A 283 9.60 6.57 4.00
N ASP A 284 10.53 6.81 4.91
CA ASP A 284 10.43 7.72 6.05
C ASP A 284 10.22 9.20 5.67
N LEU A 285 10.50 9.58 4.43
CA LEU A 285 10.12 10.88 3.87
C LEU A 285 8.67 10.93 3.37
N GLY A 286 8.07 9.75 3.13
CA GLY A 286 6.77 9.59 2.52
C GLY A 286 5.73 9.02 3.48
N TYR A 287 5.14 7.90 3.08
CA TYR A 287 3.99 7.26 3.73
C TYR A 287 4.39 6.46 4.99
N GLN A 288 5.34 6.99 5.79
CA GLN A 288 5.73 6.46 7.10
C GLN A 288 5.88 7.62 8.09
N SER A 289 5.51 7.39 9.33
CA SER A 289 5.67 8.36 10.40
C SER A 289 6.52 7.74 11.51
N LYS A 290 7.54 8.48 11.98
CA LYS A 290 8.36 8.06 13.13
C LYS A 290 7.51 7.76 14.36
N ASP A 291 6.40 8.49 14.54
CA ASP A 291 5.47 8.28 15.66
C ASP A 291 4.70 6.95 15.58
N GLN A 292 4.70 6.31 14.38
CA GLN A 292 4.03 5.03 14.14
C GLN A 292 5.00 3.86 13.91
N ASP A 293 6.31 4.10 13.80
CA ASP A 293 7.31 3.06 13.52
C ASP A 293 7.34 1.96 14.61
N ASP A 294 7.06 2.33 15.85
CA ASP A 294 7.03 1.40 17.00
C ASP A 294 5.66 0.75 17.23
N LEU A 295 4.66 1.05 16.38
CA LEU A 295 3.33 0.49 16.55
C LEU A 295 3.27 -0.95 16.04
N MET A 296 3.15 -1.88 16.99
CA MET A 296 3.03 -3.30 16.70
C MET A 296 1.57 -3.73 16.56
N ILE A 297 0.96 -3.49 15.40
CA ILE A 297 -0.38 -4.01 15.12
C ILE A 297 -0.27 -5.48 14.68
N CYS A 298 -0.95 -6.36 15.41
CA CYS A 298 -0.87 -7.80 15.19
C CYS A 298 -1.85 -8.26 14.10
N TYR A 299 -1.33 -8.96 13.09
CA TYR A 299 -2.12 -9.52 11.98
C TYR A 299 -2.30 -11.04 12.08
N ASN A 300 -2.15 -11.63 13.27
CA ASN A 300 -2.29 -13.07 13.43
C ASN A 300 -3.74 -13.53 13.44
N SER A 301 -4.65 -12.70 13.94
CA SER A 301 -6.10 -12.94 13.94
C SER A 301 -6.86 -11.62 13.97
N LEU A 302 -8.17 -11.66 13.66
CA LEU A 302 -9.03 -10.48 13.80
C LEU A 302 -9.05 -9.97 15.25
N SER A 303 -9.13 -10.87 16.24
CA SER A 303 -9.17 -10.48 17.65
C SER A 303 -7.89 -9.77 18.10
N SER A 304 -6.72 -10.26 17.71
CA SER A 304 -5.45 -9.62 18.01
C SER A 304 -5.27 -8.29 17.26
N TYR A 305 -5.71 -8.20 16.01
CA TYR A 305 -5.71 -6.96 15.23
C TYR A 305 -6.57 -5.88 15.88
N VAL A 306 -7.81 -6.23 16.23
CA VAL A 306 -8.75 -5.30 16.88
C VAL A 306 -8.22 -4.86 18.26
N LYS A 307 -7.67 -5.79 19.04
CA LYS A 307 -7.09 -5.49 20.36
C LYS A 307 -5.96 -4.49 20.25
N THR A 308 -4.93 -4.80 19.45
CA THR A 308 -3.74 -3.96 19.33
C THR A 308 -4.05 -2.59 18.72
N LEU A 309 -4.99 -2.51 17.77
CA LEU A 309 -5.40 -1.23 17.20
C LEU A 309 -6.21 -0.39 18.19
N ARG A 310 -7.09 -1.00 18.99
CA ARG A 310 -7.81 -0.29 20.07
C ARG A 310 -6.88 0.27 21.14
N GLU A 311 -5.86 -0.48 21.55
CA GLU A 311 -4.87 -0.01 22.50
C GLU A 311 -4.21 1.30 22.04
N VAL A 312 -3.89 1.40 20.76
CA VAL A 312 -3.28 2.61 20.17
C VAL A 312 -4.27 3.76 20.03
N LEU A 313 -5.54 3.46 19.69
CA LEU A 313 -6.60 4.47 19.57
C LEU A 313 -6.97 5.18 20.88
N VAL A 314 -6.73 4.53 22.02
CA VAL A 314 -7.05 5.12 23.33
C VAL A 314 -5.81 5.56 24.10
N LYS A 315 -4.61 5.34 23.56
CA LYS A 315 -3.34 5.68 24.22
C LYS A 315 -3.01 7.16 24.00
N PRO A 316 -2.98 8.00 25.05
CA PRO A 316 -2.52 9.39 24.93
C PRO A 316 -1.08 9.47 24.42
N TYR A 317 -0.77 10.53 23.68
CA TYR A 317 0.57 10.77 23.15
C TYR A 317 1.08 12.17 23.54
N PRO A 318 2.12 12.27 24.37
CA PRO A 318 2.57 13.56 24.93
C PRO A 318 2.89 14.63 23.87
N ASN A 319 3.47 14.24 22.72
CA ASN A 319 3.76 15.20 21.66
C ASN A 319 2.49 15.83 21.06
N TYR A 320 1.35 15.10 21.06
CA TYR A 320 0.08 15.64 20.56
C TYR A 320 -0.67 16.45 21.61
N GLU A 321 -0.36 16.26 22.90
CA GLU A 321 -0.80 17.16 23.97
C GLU A 321 -0.19 18.57 23.83
N LEU A 322 1.08 18.65 23.40
CA LEU A 322 1.75 19.93 23.12
C LEU A 322 1.10 20.68 21.95
N ILE A 323 0.58 19.97 20.94
CA ILE A 323 -0.20 20.58 19.86
C ILE A 323 -1.51 21.18 20.41
N GLY A 324 -2.10 20.53 21.40
CA GLY A 324 -3.39 20.86 22.00
C GLY A 324 -4.59 20.43 21.15
N LEU A 325 -5.74 20.31 21.80
CA LEU A 325 -6.99 19.88 21.16
C LEU A 325 -7.65 21.02 20.36
N LYS A 326 -7.57 22.26 20.89
CA LYS A 326 -8.18 23.47 20.31
C LYS A 326 -7.16 24.60 20.20
N ASP A 327 -7.45 25.55 19.32
CA ASP A 327 -6.73 26.81 19.24
C ASP A 327 -7.24 27.84 20.27
N THR A 328 -6.65 29.02 20.28
CA THR A 328 -7.01 30.14 21.18
C THR A 328 -8.42 30.68 20.94
N LEU A 329 -9.04 30.38 19.81
CA LEU A 329 -10.40 30.75 19.44
C LEU A 329 -11.41 29.63 19.72
N GLY A 330 -10.97 28.51 20.33
CA GLY A 330 -11.81 27.36 20.67
C GLY A 330 -12.09 26.40 19.50
N LYS A 331 -11.49 26.60 18.31
CA LYS A 331 -11.65 25.71 17.16
C LYS A 331 -10.79 24.46 17.31
N TYR A 332 -11.31 23.32 16.93
CA TYR A 332 -10.58 22.06 16.98
C TYR A 332 -9.40 22.02 16.00
N LYS A 333 -8.24 21.63 16.49
CA LYS A 333 -7.00 21.36 15.73
C LYS A 333 -6.87 19.89 15.36
N GLN A 334 -7.44 19.00 16.14
CA GLN A 334 -7.41 17.54 15.98
C GLN A 334 -8.59 16.91 16.75
N LEU A 335 -8.93 15.64 16.44
CA LEU A 335 -10.09 14.97 17.04
C LEU A 335 -9.85 14.55 18.50
N ASN A 336 -8.63 14.15 18.84
CA ASN A 336 -8.21 13.75 20.17
C ASN A 336 -6.69 13.90 20.33
N LEU A 337 -6.15 13.54 21.48
CA LEU A 337 -4.71 13.61 21.81
C LEU A 337 -4.03 12.23 21.83
N ASN A 338 -4.69 11.20 21.33
CA ASN A 338 -4.18 9.83 21.32
C ASN A 338 -3.19 9.63 20.15
N VAL A 339 -2.43 8.53 20.17
CA VAL A 339 -1.49 8.14 19.11
C VAL A 339 -2.14 8.12 17.74
N LEU A 340 -3.38 7.63 17.66
CA LEU A 340 -4.20 7.70 16.44
C LEU A 340 -5.51 8.43 16.74
N GLN A 341 -5.97 9.29 15.82
CA GLN A 341 -7.28 9.94 15.93
C GLN A 341 -8.41 8.97 15.61
N ILE A 342 -8.23 8.18 14.56
CA ILE A 342 -9.17 7.15 14.09
C ILE A 342 -8.37 5.98 13.49
N GLU A 343 -9.02 4.84 13.25
CA GLU A 343 -8.41 3.62 12.69
C GLU A 343 -7.71 3.88 11.34
N ASN A 344 -8.29 4.76 10.53
CA ASN A 344 -7.77 5.07 9.20
C ASN A 344 -6.45 5.86 9.21
N GLU A 345 -6.01 6.36 10.37
CA GLU A 345 -4.74 7.07 10.51
C GLU A 345 -3.53 6.12 10.56
N PHE A 346 -3.73 4.85 10.87
CA PHE A 346 -2.65 3.87 10.91
C PHE A 346 -2.11 3.59 9.49
N TYR A 347 -0.83 3.91 9.26
CA TYR A 347 -0.15 3.65 7.98
C TYR A 347 0.22 2.17 7.85
N SER A 348 -0.46 1.47 6.95
CA SER A 348 -0.21 0.05 6.67
C SER A 348 -0.22 -0.20 5.16
N PRO A 349 0.66 -1.08 4.62
CA PRO A 349 0.66 -1.43 3.20
C PRO A 349 -0.56 -2.24 2.77
N ILE A 350 -1.27 -2.82 3.72
CA ILE A 350 -2.49 -3.62 3.51
C ILE A 350 -3.41 -3.53 4.73
N ARG A 351 -4.72 -3.46 4.50
CA ARG A 351 -5.74 -3.45 5.57
C ARG A 351 -6.83 -4.46 5.33
N PRO A 352 -7.32 -5.15 6.39
CA PRO A 352 -8.62 -5.82 6.33
C PRO A 352 -9.73 -4.77 6.32
N LYS A 353 -10.74 -4.97 5.49
CA LYS A 353 -11.85 -4.02 5.29
C LYS A 353 -13.21 -4.70 5.42
N ARG A 354 -14.18 -3.92 5.84
CA ARG A 354 -15.61 -4.25 5.88
C ARG A 354 -16.43 -3.02 5.58
N SER A 355 -17.47 -3.14 4.79
CA SER A 355 -18.44 -2.09 4.56
C SER A 355 -19.15 -1.72 5.86
N THR A 356 -19.26 -0.42 6.13
CA THR A 356 -19.86 0.13 7.37
C THR A 356 -21.28 0.60 7.13
N ASP A 357 -22.12 0.41 8.13
CA ASP A 357 -23.43 1.08 8.18
C ASP A 357 -23.26 2.55 8.59
N ALA A 358 -24.29 3.36 8.39
CA ALA A 358 -24.26 4.78 8.78
C ALA A 358 -23.99 4.92 10.30
N GLY A 359 -22.94 5.67 10.66
CA GLY A 359 -22.52 5.87 12.06
C GLY A 359 -21.72 4.70 12.68
N GLU A 360 -21.46 3.62 11.95
CA GLU A 360 -20.62 2.52 12.41
C GLU A 360 -19.14 2.80 12.11
N THR A 361 -18.25 2.54 13.10
CA THR A 361 -16.79 2.64 12.85
C THR A 361 -16.28 1.41 12.11
N PRO A 362 -15.23 1.54 11.27
CA PRO A 362 -14.65 0.41 10.54
C PRO A 362 -14.23 -0.75 11.45
N LEU A 363 -13.62 -0.44 12.59
CA LEU A 363 -13.18 -1.46 13.54
C LEU A 363 -14.35 -2.22 14.18
N ARG A 364 -15.48 -1.52 14.41
CA ARG A 364 -16.70 -2.15 14.92
C ARG A 364 -17.34 -3.07 13.87
N ALA A 365 -17.40 -2.62 12.62
CA ALA A 365 -17.90 -3.43 11.50
C ALA A 365 -17.08 -4.70 11.34
N LEU A 366 -15.74 -4.59 11.31
CA LEU A 366 -14.82 -5.73 11.26
C LEU A 366 -15.02 -6.69 12.42
N SER A 367 -15.12 -6.18 13.67
CA SER A 367 -15.30 -7.03 14.86
C SER A 367 -16.59 -7.82 14.84
N LYS A 368 -17.68 -7.25 14.28
CA LYS A 368 -19.00 -7.88 14.26
C LYS A 368 -19.23 -8.82 13.09
N LYS A 369 -18.76 -8.41 11.90
CA LYS A 369 -19.13 -9.02 10.62
C LYS A 369 -17.97 -9.72 9.93
N GLY A 370 -16.74 -9.68 10.49
CA GLY A 370 -15.53 -10.24 9.88
C GLY A 370 -15.03 -9.43 8.67
N VAL A 371 -14.02 -9.98 7.98
CA VAL A 371 -13.40 -9.34 6.81
C VAL A 371 -14.23 -9.60 5.54
N GLU A 372 -14.51 -8.55 4.80
CA GLU A 372 -15.21 -8.62 3.51
C GLU A 372 -14.23 -8.57 2.33
N TYR A 373 -13.26 -7.67 2.39
CA TYR A 373 -12.22 -7.50 1.38
C TYR A 373 -10.92 -6.99 2.00
N ILE A 374 -9.87 -6.91 1.21
CA ILE A 374 -8.59 -6.29 1.61
C ILE A 374 -8.30 -5.09 0.73
N GLU A 375 -7.57 -4.12 1.29
CA GLU A 375 -7.12 -2.90 0.62
C GLU A 375 -5.58 -2.87 0.62
N VAL A 376 -4.97 -3.03 -0.55
CA VAL A 376 -3.52 -2.82 -0.75
C VAL A 376 -3.27 -1.34 -0.99
N ARG A 377 -2.29 -0.74 -0.28
CA ARG A 377 -2.06 0.71 -0.25
C ARG A 377 -0.65 1.15 -0.68
N CYS A 378 0.21 0.21 -1.04
CA CYS A 378 1.62 0.47 -1.30
C CYS A 378 1.97 0.75 -2.78
N LEU A 379 0.98 0.94 -3.66
CA LEU A 379 1.23 1.11 -5.09
C LEU A 379 1.45 2.58 -5.46
N ASP A 380 2.54 2.86 -6.17
CA ASP A 380 2.81 4.18 -6.72
C ASP A 380 1.97 4.44 -7.99
N LEU A 381 1.74 5.73 -8.28
CA LEU A 381 1.30 6.16 -9.60
C LEU A 381 2.44 5.95 -10.60
N ASN A 382 2.19 5.18 -11.65
CA ASN A 382 3.15 5.05 -12.74
C ASN A 382 2.97 6.20 -13.75
N PRO A 383 3.90 7.17 -13.84
CA PRO A 383 3.72 8.35 -14.68
C PRO A 383 3.73 8.04 -16.21
N PHE A 384 4.16 6.85 -16.59
CA PHE A 384 4.18 6.40 -17.99
C PHE A 384 2.85 5.79 -18.45
N ILE A 385 1.88 5.65 -17.55
CA ILE A 385 0.56 5.07 -17.80
C ILE A 385 -0.50 6.13 -17.48
N PRO A 386 -1.43 6.45 -18.43
CA PRO A 386 -2.39 7.55 -18.25
C PRO A 386 -3.23 7.48 -16.97
N LEU A 387 -3.62 6.27 -16.55
CA LEU A 387 -4.37 6.05 -15.30
C LEU A 387 -3.47 5.76 -14.09
N GLY A 388 -2.14 5.74 -14.25
CA GLY A 388 -1.19 5.38 -13.19
C GLY A 388 -1.12 3.87 -12.90
N ILE A 389 -2.07 3.10 -13.41
CA ILE A 389 -2.18 1.64 -13.33
C ILE A 389 -2.76 1.13 -14.65
N ASP A 390 -2.39 -0.08 -15.03
CA ASP A 390 -2.89 -0.75 -16.24
C ASP A 390 -3.41 -2.18 -15.94
N ARG A 391 -3.93 -2.81 -16.98
CA ARG A 391 -4.42 -4.18 -16.90
C ARG A 391 -3.33 -5.17 -16.47
N GLU A 392 -2.12 -5.01 -16.98
CA GLU A 392 -1.00 -5.92 -16.67
C GLU A 392 -0.69 -5.91 -15.16
N GLN A 393 -0.70 -4.73 -14.56
CA GLN A 393 -0.51 -4.61 -13.12
C GLN A 393 -1.70 -5.21 -12.33
N ILE A 394 -2.94 -5.03 -12.80
CA ILE A 394 -4.14 -5.61 -12.17
C ILE A 394 -4.08 -7.14 -12.26
N ASP A 395 -3.79 -7.71 -13.44
CA ASP A 395 -3.68 -9.16 -13.64
C ASP A 395 -2.58 -9.76 -12.72
N PHE A 396 -1.44 -9.08 -12.58
CA PHE A 396 -0.40 -9.46 -11.62
C PHE A 396 -0.90 -9.41 -10.17
N MET A 397 -1.59 -8.34 -9.78
CA MET A 397 -2.11 -8.18 -8.41
C MET A 397 -3.10 -9.29 -8.05
N ASP A 398 -4.00 -9.65 -8.98
CA ASP A 398 -4.94 -10.76 -8.79
C ASP A 398 -4.20 -12.08 -8.52
N VAL A 399 -3.21 -12.41 -9.35
CA VAL A 399 -2.42 -13.63 -9.19
C VAL A 399 -1.62 -13.60 -7.89
N PHE A 400 -0.97 -12.49 -7.57
CA PHE A 400 -0.17 -12.35 -6.35
C PHE A 400 -1.03 -12.50 -5.08
N LEU A 401 -2.17 -11.83 -5.03
CA LEU A 401 -3.08 -11.89 -3.87
C LEU A 401 -3.71 -13.29 -3.72
N LEU A 402 -4.12 -13.91 -4.82
CA LEU A 402 -4.62 -15.29 -4.78
C LEU A 402 -3.50 -16.28 -4.38
N THR A 403 -2.27 -16.08 -4.84
CA THR A 403 -1.11 -16.87 -4.39
C THR A 403 -0.89 -16.74 -2.89
N CYS A 404 -1.00 -15.53 -2.34
CA CYS A 404 -0.93 -15.30 -0.90
C CYS A 404 -2.06 -16.03 -0.14
N LEU A 405 -3.28 -16.07 -0.69
CA LEU A 405 -4.43 -16.76 -0.10
C LEU A 405 -4.27 -18.29 -0.14
N LEU A 406 -3.74 -18.80 -1.24
CA LEU A 406 -3.54 -20.25 -1.44
C LEU A 406 -2.33 -20.80 -0.68
N SER A 407 -1.46 -19.93 -0.16
CA SER A 407 -0.25 -20.35 0.54
C SER A 407 -0.50 -20.55 2.04
N LYS A 408 0.20 -21.51 2.63
CA LYS A 408 0.24 -21.68 4.08
C LYS A 408 0.78 -20.41 4.73
N SER A 409 0.29 -20.07 5.92
CA SER A 409 0.67 -18.85 6.61
C SER A 409 0.79 -19.06 8.12
N ALA A 410 2.01 -19.18 8.60
CA ALA A 410 2.29 -19.20 10.03
C ALA A 410 1.99 -17.82 10.68
N PRO A 411 1.70 -17.77 11.99
CA PRO A 411 1.68 -16.53 12.74
C PRO A 411 3.00 -15.75 12.62
N THR A 412 2.91 -14.43 12.68
CA THR A 412 4.07 -13.53 12.67
C THR A 412 4.46 -13.20 14.09
N ASP A 413 5.73 -13.37 14.45
CA ASP A 413 6.30 -12.90 15.70
C ASP A 413 6.89 -11.48 15.56
N GLN A 414 7.40 -10.94 16.66
CA GLN A 414 8.00 -9.61 16.72
C GLN A 414 9.25 -9.49 15.85
N GLU A 415 10.10 -10.51 15.86
CA GLU A 415 11.34 -10.54 15.09
C GLU A 415 11.04 -10.54 13.58
N GLU A 416 10.05 -11.33 13.14
CA GLU A 416 9.60 -11.33 11.76
C GLU A 416 8.98 -9.99 11.37
N HIS A 417 8.22 -9.35 12.27
CA HIS A 417 7.69 -8.01 12.02
C HIS A 417 8.80 -7.01 11.69
N TYR A 418 9.86 -6.95 12.49
CA TYR A 418 11.00 -6.06 12.21
C TYR A 418 11.76 -6.44 10.93
N ARG A 419 11.90 -7.73 10.61
CA ARG A 419 12.49 -8.16 9.33
C ARG A 419 11.68 -7.69 8.13
N ILE A 420 10.35 -7.78 8.20
CA ILE A 420 9.45 -7.28 7.14
C ILE A 420 9.65 -5.77 6.94
N LEU A 421 9.68 -4.99 8.00
CA LEU A 421 9.92 -3.54 7.92
C LEU A 421 11.32 -3.21 7.38
N ASN A 422 12.33 -3.95 7.79
CA ASN A 422 13.69 -3.75 7.30
C ASN A 422 13.82 -4.08 5.80
N ASN A 423 13.23 -5.18 5.34
CA ASN A 423 13.18 -5.52 3.93
C ASN A 423 12.45 -4.45 3.11
N GLN A 424 11.38 -3.86 3.64
CA GLN A 424 10.73 -2.71 3.02
C GLN A 424 11.70 -1.53 2.90
N LYS A 425 12.37 -1.14 3.99
CA LYS A 425 13.34 -0.02 4.00
C LYS A 425 14.47 -0.25 2.99
N ILE A 426 15.03 -1.45 2.95
CA ILE A 426 16.05 -1.84 1.97
C ILE A 426 15.50 -1.69 0.54
N MET A 427 14.33 -2.25 0.27
CA MET A 427 13.73 -2.24 -1.06
C MET A 427 13.42 -0.82 -1.54
N VAL A 428 12.87 0.02 -0.67
CA VAL A 428 12.52 1.40 -0.99
C VAL A 428 13.75 2.21 -1.40
N HIS A 429 14.84 2.12 -0.63
CA HIS A 429 16.02 2.96 -0.84
C HIS A 429 17.05 2.37 -1.82
N GLN A 430 17.15 1.04 -1.89
CA GLN A 430 18.21 0.33 -2.60
C GLN A 430 17.71 -0.81 -3.49
N GLY A 431 16.41 -0.91 -3.75
CA GLY A 431 15.80 -2.08 -4.40
C GLY A 431 16.41 -2.47 -5.74
N ARG A 432 16.97 -1.52 -6.49
CA ARG A 432 17.63 -1.75 -7.77
C ARG A 432 19.16 -1.92 -7.67
N SER A 433 19.72 -2.00 -6.47
CA SER A 433 21.17 -2.22 -6.28
C SER A 433 21.59 -3.57 -6.83
N PRO A 434 22.79 -3.65 -7.46
CA PRO A 434 23.37 -4.93 -7.81
C PRO A 434 23.54 -5.81 -6.56
N ASN A 435 23.31 -7.12 -6.71
CA ASN A 435 23.49 -8.11 -5.64
C ASN A 435 22.72 -7.82 -4.34
N LEU A 436 21.54 -7.20 -4.46
CA LEU A 436 20.68 -6.87 -3.31
C LEU A 436 20.36 -8.12 -2.49
N MET A 437 20.55 -8.04 -1.18
CA MET A 437 20.19 -9.07 -0.21
C MET A 437 19.04 -8.61 0.66
N LEU A 438 18.10 -9.49 0.94
CA LEU A 438 16.97 -9.30 1.84
C LEU A 438 17.06 -10.31 2.99
N HIS A 439 16.46 -9.97 4.13
CA HIS A 439 16.51 -10.81 5.33
C HIS A 439 15.34 -11.78 5.37
N ASP A 440 15.63 -13.08 5.41
CA ASP A 440 14.69 -14.14 5.75
C ASP A 440 14.94 -14.60 7.21
N LYS A 441 14.10 -15.49 7.74
CA LYS A 441 14.14 -15.92 9.14
C LYS A 441 15.51 -16.40 9.59
N TYR A 442 16.23 -17.12 8.75
CA TYR A 442 17.46 -17.81 9.11
C TYR A 442 18.69 -17.36 8.30
N GLU A 443 18.49 -16.60 7.24
CA GLU A 443 19.57 -16.24 6.32
C GLU A 443 19.26 -14.98 5.51
N SER A 444 20.28 -14.34 4.99
CA SER A 444 20.14 -13.34 3.95
C SER A 444 19.97 -14.04 2.60
N ARG A 445 18.93 -13.69 1.87
CA ARG A 445 18.63 -14.25 0.53
C ARG A 445 18.89 -13.22 -0.55
N SER A 446 19.44 -13.67 -1.68
CA SER A 446 19.49 -12.83 -2.87
C SER A 446 18.07 -12.42 -3.28
N PHE A 447 17.85 -11.12 -3.47
CA PHE A 447 16.60 -10.58 -4.01
C PHE A 447 16.18 -11.28 -5.30
N ARG A 448 17.14 -11.45 -6.25
CA ARG A 448 16.88 -12.10 -7.54
C ARG A 448 16.34 -13.52 -7.35
N ASN A 449 17.03 -14.35 -6.58
CA ASN A 449 16.62 -15.74 -6.37
C ASN A 449 15.28 -15.83 -5.62
N TRP A 450 15.07 -14.95 -4.62
CA TRP A 450 13.81 -14.94 -3.89
C TRP A 450 12.65 -14.44 -4.75
N GLY A 451 12.88 -13.40 -5.56
CA GLY A 451 11.91 -12.91 -6.52
C GLY A 451 11.46 -13.99 -7.51
N HIS A 452 12.41 -14.67 -8.17
CA HIS A 452 12.08 -15.79 -9.07
C HIS A 452 11.31 -16.90 -8.36
N SER A 453 11.70 -17.27 -7.13
CA SER A 453 10.98 -18.31 -6.38
C SER A 453 9.51 -17.93 -6.06
N ILE A 454 9.19 -16.64 -5.96
CA ILE A 454 7.80 -16.18 -5.83
C ILE A 454 7.07 -16.31 -7.17
N PHE A 455 7.69 -15.91 -8.28
CA PHE A 455 7.09 -16.06 -9.60
C PHE A 455 6.81 -17.52 -9.96
N GLU A 456 7.73 -18.45 -9.64
CA GLU A 456 7.51 -19.90 -9.81
C GLU A 456 6.24 -20.38 -9.13
N LYS A 457 5.90 -19.84 -7.95
CA LYS A 457 4.67 -20.18 -7.23
C LYS A 457 3.43 -19.47 -7.80
N MET A 458 3.62 -18.34 -8.45
CA MET A 458 2.53 -17.59 -9.08
C MET A 458 2.10 -18.21 -10.43
N TYR A 459 2.98 -18.85 -11.19
CA TYR A 459 2.65 -19.41 -12.50
C TYR A 459 1.51 -20.42 -12.48
N PRO A 460 1.43 -21.40 -11.56
CA PRO A 460 0.27 -22.30 -11.47
C PRO A 460 -1.03 -21.56 -11.21
N VAL A 461 -0.99 -20.49 -10.42
CA VAL A 461 -2.17 -19.66 -10.12
C VAL A 461 -2.58 -18.83 -11.34
N ALA A 462 -1.62 -18.27 -12.08
CA ALA A 462 -1.89 -17.58 -13.34
C ALA A 462 -2.54 -18.52 -14.37
N ALA A 463 -2.05 -19.76 -14.47
CA ALA A 463 -2.62 -20.77 -15.36
C ALA A 463 -4.09 -21.09 -15.03
N LEU A 464 -4.47 -21.10 -13.75
CA LEU A 464 -5.88 -21.26 -13.33
C LEU A 464 -6.75 -20.10 -13.80
N PHE A 465 -6.28 -18.85 -13.67
CA PHE A 465 -6.99 -17.69 -14.21
C PHE A 465 -7.12 -17.77 -15.72
N ASP A 466 -6.03 -18.08 -16.42
CA ASP A 466 -6.02 -18.20 -17.87
C ASP A 466 -6.98 -19.27 -18.36
N GLN A 467 -7.00 -20.43 -17.71
CA GLN A 467 -7.92 -21.54 -18.01
C GLN A 467 -9.38 -21.12 -17.82
N GLN A 468 -9.74 -20.51 -16.67
CA GLN A 468 -11.12 -20.15 -16.36
C GLN A 468 -11.63 -18.99 -17.21
N GLN A 469 -10.76 -18.06 -17.61
CA GLN A 469 -11.10 -16.92 -18.45
C GLN A 469 -10.85 -17.14 -19.95
N GLN A 470 -10.35 -18.34 -20.33
CA GLN A 470 -10.00 -18.68 -21.72
C GLN A 470 -9.06 -17.65 -22.37
N THR A 471 -7.97 -17.32 -21.67
CA THR A 471 -6.96 -16.32 -22.05
C THR A 471 -5.56 -16.83 -21.71
N ASN A 472 -4.51 -16.09 -22.08
CA ASN A 472 -3.12 -16.32 -21.65
C ASN A 472 -2.54 -15.07 -20.95
N ARG A 473 -3.36 -14.06 -20.70
CA ARG A 473 -2.91 -12.73 -20.28
C ARG A 473 -2.26 -12.70 -18.91
N TYR A 474 -2.71 -13.54 -17.97
CA TYR A 474 -2.14 -13.60 -16.62
C TYR A 474 -0.73 -14.18 -16.64
N SER A 475 -0.53 -15.28 -17.37
CA SER A 475 0.80 -15.87 -17.56
C SER A 475 1.74 -14.93 -18.35
N GLU A 476 1.22 -14.21 -19.35
CA GLU A 476 2.00 -13.22 -20.10
C GLU A 476 2.39 -12.02 -19.25
N ALA A 477 1.47 -11.52 -18.40
CA ALA A 477 1.77 -10.46 -17.45
C ALA A 477 2.91 -10.86 -16.50
N LEU A 478 2.85 -12.08 -15.95
CA LEU A 478 3.92 -12.61 -15.11
C LEU A 478 5.26 -12.66 -15.86
N LYS A 479 5.32 -13.27 -17.04
CA LYS A 479 6.53 -13.37 -17.86
C LYS A 479 7.16 -12.00 -18.14
N LYS A 480 6.32 -11.02 -18.45
CA LYS A 480 6.78 -9.66 -18.73
C LYS A 480 7.32 -8.95 -17.49
N LEU A 481 6.65 -9.09 -16.36
CA LEU A 481 7.03 -8.46 -15.10
C LEU A 481 8.25 -9.15 -14.45
N GLU A 482 8.37 -10.47 -14.55
CA GLU A 482 9.51 -11.22 -14.05
C GLU A 482 10.82 -10.75 -14.68
N ARG A 483 10.82 -10.35 -15.95
CA ARG A 483 11.99 -9.78 -16.64
C ARG A 483 12.56 -8.54 -15.93
N ARG A 484 11.75 -7.83 -15.13
CA ARG A 484 12.22 -6.69 -14.34
C ARG A 484 13.21 -7.11 -13.26
N ILE A 485 13.12 -8.36 -12.75
CA ILE A 485 14.05 -8.91 -11.75
C ILE A 485 15.46 -8.99 -12.33
N ASP A 486 15.59 -9.47 -13.57
CA ASP A 486 16.87 -9.61 -14.24
C ASP A 486 17.37 -8.32 -14.89
N ARG A 487 16.42 -7.43 -15.26
CA ARG A 487 16.68 -6.16 -15.94
C ARG A 487 16.08 -5.00 -15.17
N PRO A 488 16.74 -4.50 -14.10
CA PRO A 488 16.25 -3.39 -13.27
C PRO A 488 15.89 -2.13 -14.06
N SER A 489 16.50 -1.91 -15.23
CA SER A 489 16.20 -0.79 -16.16
C SER A 489 14.76 -0.81 -16.69
N LEU A 490 14.07 -1.95 -16.64
CA LEU A 490 12.67 -2.09 -17.05
C LEU A 490 11.67 -1.63 -15.96
N THR A 491 12.11 -1.42 -14.73
CA THR A 491 11.24 -0.96 -13.63
C THR A 491 10.78 0.49 -13.87
N PRO A 492 9.57 0.87 -13.41
CA PRO A 492 9.11 2.26 -13.54
C PRO A 492 10.06 3.26 -12.88
N SER A 493 10.61 2.94 -11.70
CA SER A 493 11.57 3.80 -11.00
C SER A 493 12.85 4.05 -11.79
N ALA A 494 13.39 3.01 -12.47
CA ALA A 494 14.55 3.18 -13.34
C ALA A 494 14.22 4.07 -14.54
N LYS A 495 13.04 3.89 -15.15
CA LYS A 495 12.58 4.69 -16.29
C LYS A 495 12.41 6.17 -15.92
N VAL A 496 11.96 6.49 -14.70
CA VAL A 496 11.87 7.89 -14.23
C VAL A 496 13.25 8.53 -14.22
N LEU A 497 14.26 7.91 -13.59
CA LEU A 497 15.63 8.45 -13.57
C LEU A 497 16.25 8.50 -14.97
N GLN A 498 15.95 7.51 -15.81
CA GLN A 498 16.39 7.50 -17.22
C GLN A 498 15.78 8.66 -18.00
N ALA A 499 14.48 8.92 -17.84
CA ALA A 499 13.81 10.03 -18.51
C ALA A 499 14.41 11.39 -18.07
N MET A 500 14.68 11.58 -16.78
CA MET A 500 15.37 12.78 -16.26
C MET A 500 16.76 12.93 -16.92
N LYS A 501 17.54 11.85 -16.95
CA LYS A 501 18.90 11.86 -17.50
C LYS A 501 18.91 12.15 -19.01
N GLN A 502 18.06 11.47 -19.79
CA GLN A 502 18.03 11.59 -21.24
C GLN A 502 17.49 12.94 -21.72
N SER A 503 16.53 13.51 -20.99
CA SER A 503 15.97 14.81 -21.34
C SER A 503 16.74 16.00 -20.75
N GLN A 504 17.68 15.75 -19.83
CA GLN A 504 18.37 16.78 -19.04
C GLN A 504 17.38 17.69 -18.28
N LYS A 505 16.27 17.11 -17.83
CA LYS A 505 15.20 17.80 -17.12
C LYS A 505 15.17 17.41 -15.65
N SER A 506 14.74 18.36 -14.80
CA SER A 506 14.44 18.10 -13.40
C SER A 506 13.28 17.08 -13.24
N TYR A 507 13.17 16.48 -12.06
CA TYR A 507 12.03 15.62 -11.69
C TYR A 507 10.69 16.33 -11.94
N PHE A 508 10.62 17.61 -11.57
CA PHE A 508 9.44 18.44 -11.79
C PHE A 508 9.08 18.54 -13.27
N GLN A 509 10.05 18.89 -14.13
CA GLN A 509 9.81 19.06 -15.56
C GLN A 509 9.39 17.75 -16.24
N VAL A 510 10.06 16.63 -15.92
CA VAL A 510 9.68 15.32 -16.46
C VAL A 510 8.26 14.94 -16.01
N SER A 511 7.94 15.11 -14.74
CA SER A 511 6.60 14.79 -14.22
C SER A 511 5.52 15.69 -14.80
N MET A 512 5.82 16.97 -15.04
CA MET A 512 4.89 17.90 -15.69
C MET A 512 4.63 17.55 -17.17
N ASP A 513 5.69 17.18 -17.91
CA ASP A 513 5.56 16.70 -19.28
C ASP A 513 4.63 15.48 -19.37
N HIS A 514 4.80 14.53 -18.44
CA HIS A 514 3.91 13.35 -18.38
C HIS A 514 2.48 13.73 -18.00
N ALA A 515 2.30 14.66 -17.07
CA ALA A 515 0.97 15.11 -16.66
C ALA A 515 0.22 15.82 -17.81
N LEU A 516 0.91 16.66 -18.58
CA LEU A 516 0.35 17.32 -19.77
C LEU A 516 0.00 16.31 -20.86
N LYS A 517 0.91 15.38 -21.18
CA LYS A 517 0.65 14.31 -22.15
C LYS A 517 -0.54 13.44 -21.74
N THR A 518 -0.63 13.11 -20.46
CA THR A 518 -1.77 12.35 -19.92
C THR A 518 -3.07 13.13 -20.06
N ARG A 519 -3.07 14.43 -19.76
CA ARG A 519 -4.24 15.29 -19.97
C ARG A 519 -4.70 15.29 -21.43
N GLU A 520 -3.77 15.48 -22.36
CA GLU A 520 -4.05 15.41 -23.82
C GLU A 520 -4.63 14.05 -24.21
N HIS A 521 -4.00 12.95 -23.77
CA HIS A 521 -4.48 11.59 -24.05
C HIS A 521 -5.90 11.35 -23.50
N ILE A 522 -6.17 11.74 -22.27
CA ILE A 522 -7.50 11.56 -21.66
C ILE A 522 -8.56 12.40 -22.38
N LEU A 523 -8.22 13.61 -22.82
CA LEU A 523 -9.14 14.50 -23.52
C LEU A 523 -9.27 14.20 -25.02
N SER A 524 -8.37 13.39 -25.62
CA SER A 524 -8.44 13.02 -27.04
C SER A 524 -9.67 12.18 -27.41
N LYS A 525 -10.30 11.55 -26.43
CA LYS A 525 -11.54 10.79 -26.59
C LYS A 525 -12.68 11.49 -25.87
N GLU A 526 -13.86 11.50 -26.45
CA GLU A 526 -15.03 12.04 -25.81
C GLU A 526 -15.68 11.06 -24.83
N LEU A 527 -16.32 11.61 -23.81
CA LEU A 527 -17.23 10.85 -22.97
C LEU A 527 -18.51 10.54 -23.75
N SER A 528 -19.00 9.31 -23.61
CA SER A 528 -20.33 8.97 -24.11
C SER A 528 -21.41 9.84 -23.46
N ALA A 529 -22.50 10.11 -24.17
CA ALA A 529 -23.64 10.84 -23.62
C ALA A 529 -24.20 10.19 -22.34
N GLU A 530 -24.16 8.86 -22.26
CA GLU A 530 -24.56 8.09 -21.10
C GLU A 530 -23.62 8.34 -19.90
N SER A 531 -22.29 8.29 -20.10
CA SER A 531 -21.31 8.58 -19.04
C SER A 531 -21.46 10.03 -18.55
N ILE A 532 -21.65 11.00 -19.44
CA ILE A 532 -21.91 12.40 -19.06
C ILE A 532 -23.17 12.50 -18.18
N LYS A 533 -24.26 11.88 -18.61
CA LYS A 533 -25.52 11.88 -17.86
C LYS A 533 -25.35 11.22 -16.49
N ARG A 534 -24.62 10.10 -16.41
CA ARG A 534 -24.31 9.38 -15.19
C ARG A 534 -23.55 10.26 -14.19
N TYR A 535 -22.43 10.86 -14.60
CA TYR A 535 -21.61 11.70 -13.72
C TYR A 535 -22.33 12.98 -13.29
N LYS A 536 -23.07 13.65 -14.18
CA LYS A 536 -23.91 14.80 -13.81
C LYS A 536 -24.99 14.43 -12.78
N ARG A 537 -25.61 13.26 -12.92
CA ARG A 537 -26.60 12.76 -11.93
C ARG A 537 -25.93 12.48 -10.59
N MET A 538 -24.78 11.79 -10.55
CA MET A 538 -24.03 11.53 -9.32
C MET A 538 -23.59 12.83 -8.65
N ALA A 539 -23.08 13.80 -9.39
CA ALA A 539 -22.70 15.10 -8.86
C ALA A 539 -23.89 15.84 -8.24
N THR A 540 -25.03 15.87 -8.95
CA THR A 540 -26.25 16.50 -8.44
C THR A 540 -26.78 15.80 -7.17
N GLN A 541 -26.78 14.46 -7.17
CA GLN A 541 -27.24 13.68 -6.02
C GLN A 541 -26.32 13.89 -4.81
N SER A 542 -25.00 13.91 -5.01
CA SER A 542 -24.04 14.12 -3.93
C SER A 542 -24.21 15.51 -3.26
N LEU A 543 -24.47 16.55 -4.06
CA LEU A 543 -24.77 17.88 -3.52
C LEU A 543 -26.06 17.92 -2.70
N LYS A 544 -27.09 17.16 -3.12
CA LYS A 544 -28.33 17.01 -2.34
C LYS A 544 -28.08 16.26 -1.03
N SER A 545 -27.38 15.12 -1.09
CA SER A 545 -27.07 14.29 0.08
C SER A 545 -26.17 15.00 1.10
N GLN A 546 -25.32 15.93 0.67
CA GLN A 546 -24.52 16.74 1.61
C GLN A 546 -25.35 17.79 2.34
N ARG A 547 -26.47 18.25 1.77
CA ARG A 547 -27.37 19.24 2.41
C ARG A 547 -28.37 18.61 3.37
N ALA A 548 -28.72 17.34 3.15
CA ALA A 548 -29.55 16.55 4.04
C ALA A 548 -28.80 16.11 5.29
#